data_f4f3ee5a0dce1013c5b92b1a837b5b1e
#
_entry.id   f4f3ee5a0dce1013c5b92b1a837b5b1e
#
_cell.length_a   1.000
_cell.length_b   1.000
_cell.length_c   1.000
_cell.angle_alpha   90.00
_cell.angle_beta   90.00
_cell.angle_gamma   90.00
#
_symmetry.space_group_name_H-M   'P 1'
#
loop_
_entity.id
_entity.type
_entity.pdbx_description
1 polymer ?
#
loop_
_entity_poly.entity_id
_entity_poly.type
_entity_poly.pdbx_seq_one_letter_code
_entity_poly.pdbx_strand_id
1 'polypeptide(L)'
;VFTKVPQQFFPSSTRLELLVDLKLAESASLSATQAAARKLEELLETDPVVQEGIEHYVGYVGTGAPRFYLPLDQQLPQPSFTQYVLSTRNFKAREAIRRRLVETLPAAIPEARWRVLRLEQGPPVGYPVQFRVSGRDREAIRKIADQVAETMRAHPDLTNVHLDWDEPSKVVRIKVDPDRAQALGVS
;
A
#
# COMPACT_ATOMS: atom_id res chain seq x y z
N VAL A 1 -33.09 -15.90 -8.13
CA VAL A 1 -32.38 -14.83 -8.87
C VAL A 1 -31.36 -14.14 -7.95
N PHE A 2 -31.70 -13.82 -6.71
CA PHE A 2 -30.84 -13.09 -5.77
C PHE A 2 -29.61 -13.88 -5.28
N THR A 3 -29.60 -15.19 -5.35
CA THR A 3 -28.47 -16.04 -4.92
C THR A 3 -27.23 -15.96 -5.84
N LYS A 4 -27.36 -15.37 -7.03
CA LYS A 4 -26.26 -15.21 -8.00
C LYS A 4 -25.71 -13.79 -8.07
N VAL A 5 -26.25 -12.87 -7.29
CA VAL A 5 -25.77 -11.48 -7.24
C VAL A 5 -24.71 -11.38 -6.14
N PRO A 6 -23.47 -10.95 -6.48
CA PRO A 6 -22.46 -10.77 -5.44
C PRO A 6 -22.93 -9.71 -4.43
N GLN A 7 -22.92 -10.08 -3.16
CA GLN A 7 -23.26 -9.17 -2.07
C GLN A 7 -22.02 -8.32 -1.77
N GLN A 8 -22.07 -7.03 -2.10
CA GLN A 8 -21.04 -6.06 -1.76
C GLN A 8 -21.70 -4.90 -1.00
N PHE A 9 -21.08 -4.43 0.05
CA PHE A 9 -21.58 -3.29 0.82
C PHE A 9 -21.48 -2.01 -0.01
N PHE A 10 -20.35 -1.79 -0.67
CA PHE A 10 -20.18 -0.78 -1.71
C PHE A 10 -19.57 -1.41 -2.96
N PRO A 11 -20.14 -1.22 -4.15
CA PRO A 11 -19.55 -1.69 -5.38
C PRO A 11 -18.30 -0.86 -5.72
N SER A 12 -17.34 -1.49 -6.36
CA SER A 12 -16.22 -0.76 -6.95
C SER A 12 -16.71 0.16 -8.08
N SER A 13 -16.04 1.30 -8.25
CA SER A 13 -16.37 2.26 -9.30
C SER A 13 -16.21 1.66 -10.70
N THR A 14 -17.02 2.14 -11.63
CA THR A 14 -16.86 1.90 -13.08
C THR A 14 -15.76 2.75 -13.72
N ARG A 15 -15.11 3.63 -12.95
CA ARG A 15 -13.96 4.42 -13.41
C ARG A 15 -12.82 3.54 -13.87
N LEU A 16 -12.09 4.02 -14.87
CA LEU A 16 -11.06 3.25 -15.54
C LEU A 16 -9.70 3.31 -14.86
N GLU A 17 -9.57 4.11 -13.82
CA GLU A 17 -8.31 4.24 -13.09
C GLU A 17 -8.09 3.07 -12.11
N LEU A 18 -6.81 2.71 -11.93
CA LEU A 18 -6.30 1.86 -10.87
C LEU A 18 -5.34 2.67 -9.98
N LEU A 19 -5.35 2.37 -8.69
CA LEU A 19 -4.30 2.80 -7.77
C LEU A 19 -3.36 1.64 -7.52
N VAL A 20 -2.06 1.89 -7.59
CA VAL A 20 -1.02 0.95 -7.19
C VAL A 20 -0.21 1.57 -6.07
N ASP A 21 -0.31 0.98 -4.89
CA ASP A 21 0.43 1.39 -3.71
C ASP A 21 1.62 0.46 -3.51
N LEU A 22 2.78 1.03 -3.23
CA LEU A 22 3.93 0.30 -2.72
C LEU A 22 4.35 0.92 -1.40
N LYS A 23 4.41 0.11 -0.35
CA LYS A 23 4.87 0.52 0.97
C LYS A 23 6.07 -0.35 1.36
N LEU A 24 7.22 0.27 1.53
CA LEU A 24 8.43 -0.35 2.06
C LEU A 24 8.38 -0.34 3.60
N ALA A 25 9.38 -0.96 4.25
CA ALA A 25 9.53 -0.86 5.69
C ALA A 25 9.59 0.60 6.16
N GLU A 26 9.05 0.90 7.34
CA GLU A 26 8.98 2.29 7.89
C GLU A 26 10.35 3.00 7.94
N SER A 27 11.43 2.23 8.08
CA SER A 27 12.80 2.76 8.10
C SER A 27 13.42 2.95 6.71
N ALA A 28 12.67 2.64 5.63
CA ALA A 28 13.18 2.78 4.28
C ALA A 28 13.39 4.26 3.91
N SER A 29 14.50 4.52 3.25
CA SER A 29 14.82 5.86 2.73
C SER A 29 14.00 6.19 1.49
N LEU A 30 13.83 7.47 1.20
CA LEU A 30 13.21 7.91 -0.05
C LEU A 30 13.92 7.36 -1.29
N SER A 31 15.25 7.21 -1.23
CA SER A 31 16.01 6.61 -2.35
C SER A 31 15.69 5.13 -2.57
N ALA A 32 15.44 4.37 -1.49
CA ALA A 32 14.99 2.97 -1.60
C ALA A 32 13.58 2.91 -2.23
N THR A 33 12.70 3.80 -1.83
CA THR A 33 11.35 3.92 -2.42
C THR A 33 11.40 4.34 -3.89
N GLN A 34 12.30 5.24 -4.26
CA GLN A 34 12.55 5.58 -5.67
C GLN A 34 13.04 4.37 -6.48
N ALA A 35 13.91 3.55 -5.90
CA ALA A 35 14.38 2.34 -6.56
C ALA A 35 13.23 1.32 -6.80
N ALA A 36 12.35 1.13 -5.81
CA ALA A 36 11.15 0.30 -5.96
C ALA A 36 10.16 0.89 -6.98
N ALA A 37 10.00 2.22 -6.99
CA ALA A 37 9.18 2.92 -7.97
C ALA A 37 9.68 2.69 -9.41
N ARG A 38 10.99 2.77 -9.65
CA ARG A 38 11.58 2.48 -10.97
C ARG A 38 11.34 1.05 -11.43
N LYS A 39 11.38 0.06 -10.53
CA LYS A 39 11.04 -1.33 -10.88
C LYS A 39 9.57 -1.46 -11.32
N LEU A 40 8.67 -0.73 -10.65
CA LEU A 40 7.28 -0.68 -11.08
C LEU A 40 7.14 0.00 -12.45
N GLU A 41 7.81 1.13 -12.69
CA GLU A 41 7.82 1.82 -13.99
C GLU A 41 8.33 0.92 -15.09
N GLU A 42 9.44 0.20 -14.87
CA GLU A 42 9.97 -0.78 -15.82
C GLU A 42 8.93 -1.88 -16.12
N LEU A 43 8.22 -2.39 -15.11
CA LEU A 43 7.14 -3.35 -15.30
C LEU A 43 5.98 -2.76 -16.12
N LEU A 44 5.58 -1.51 -15.82
CA LEU A 44 4.51 -0.83 -16.56
C LEU A 44 4.90 -0.57 -18.03
N GLU A 45 6.19 -0.36 -18.32
CA GLU A 45 6.71 -0.06 -19.65
C GLU A 45 7.11 -1.29 -20.47
N THR A 46 7.31 -2.44 -19.85
CA THR A 46 7.79 -3.65 -20.53
C THR A 46 6.76 -4.78 -20.61
N ASP A 47 5.79 -4.82 -19.69
CA ASP A 47 4.79 -5.90 -19.69
C ASP A 47 3.76 -5.71 -20.81
N PRO A 48 3.63 -6.68 -21.73
CA PRO A 48 2.75 -6.53 -22.90
C PRO A 48 1.28 -6.30 -22.56
N VAL A 49 0.78 -6.93 -21.47
CA VAL A 49 -0.62 -6.78 -21.04
C VAL A 49 -0.88 -5.36 -20.53
N VAL A 50 0.10 -4.80 -19.84
CA VAL A 50 0.03 -3.43 -19.33
C VAL A 50 0.11 -2.45 -20.47
N GLN A 51 1.07 -2.60 -21.37
CA GLN A 51 1.27 -1.73 -22.53
C GLN A 51 0.06 -1.65 -23.46
N GLU A 52 -0.59 -2.77 -23.72
CA GLU A 52 -1.78 -2.79 -24.55
C GLU A 52 -2.96 -2.03 -23.92
N GLY A 53 -3.06 -2.09 -22.58
CA GLY A 53 -4.25 -1.61 -21.87
C GLY A 53 -4.10 -0.26 -21.17
N ILE A 54 -2.88 0.24 -20.94
CA ILE A 54 -2.62 1.52 -20.29
C ILE A 54 -2.72 2.70 -21.28
N GLU A 55 -3.23 3.83 -20.83
CA GLU A 55 -3.16 5.09 -21.58
C GLU A 55 -2.02 5.96 -21.06
N HIS A 56 -2.00 6.17 -19.77
CA HIS A 56 -0.95 6.91 -19.07
C HIS A 56 -0.93 6.54 -17.59
N TYR A 57 0.13 6.91 -16.90
CA TYR A 57 0.26 6.78 -15.46
C TYR A 57 0.97 7.98 -14.86
N VAL A 58 0.74 8.19 -13.57
CA VAL A 58 1.45 9.19 -12.77
C VAL A 58 1.88 8.53 -11.46
N GLY A 59 3.15 8.64 -11.11
CA GLY A 59 3.74 8.16 -9.87
C GLY A 59 3.99 9.29 -8.86
N TYR A 60 3.62 9.06 -7.62
CA TYR A 60 3.85 9.97 -6.48
C TYR A 60 4.77 9.26 -5.50
N VAL A 61 6.06 9.62 -5.50
CA VAL A 61 7.08 8.98 -4.65
C VAL A 61 7.28 9.76 -3.36
N GLY A 62 7.21 9.08 -2.23
CA GLY A 62 7.28 9.70 -0.91
C GLY A 62 5.95 10.33 -0.44
N THR A 63 4.85 10.12 -1.17
CA THR A 63 3.53 10.65 -0.85
C THR A 63 2.45 9.88 -1.62
N GLY A 64 1.17 10.10 -1.26
CA GLY A 64 0.05 9.66 -2.09
C GLY A 64 -0.35 10.67 -3.14
N ALA A 65 -1.24 10.26 -4.04
CA ALA A 65 -1.86 11.12 -5.03
C ALA A 65 -2.68 12.24 -4.37
N PRO A 66 -2.74 13.43 -4.94
CA PRO A 66 -3.67 14.45 -4.50
C PRO A 66 -5.10 13.94 -4.65
N ARG A 67 -6.02 14.46 -3.84
CA ARG A 67 -7.42 14.03 -3.89
C ARG A 67 -8.06 14.45 -5.22
N PHE A 68 -8.17 13.51 -6.15
CA PHE A 68 -8.81 13.71 -7.46
C PHE A 68 -10.23 13.14 -7.52
N TYR A 69 -10.67 12.42 -6.49
CA TYR A 69 -12.06 12.02 -6.30
C TYR A 69 -12.38 11.95 -4.80
N LEU A 70 -13.66 12.14 -4.45
CA LEU A 70 -14.07 12.37 -3.06
C LEU A 70 -13.74 11.22 -2.09
N PRO A 71 -14.00 9.94 -2.40
CA PRO A 71 -13.71 8.83 -1.51
C PRO A 71 -12.22 8.44 -1.42
N LEU A 72 -11.30 9.13 -2.09
CA LEU A 72 -9.87 8.79 -2.02
C LEU A 72 -9.37 8.86 -0.58
N ASP A 73 -8.85 7.74 -0.08
CA ASP A 73 -8.06 7.68 1.14
C ASP A 73 -6.69 8.32 0.88
N GLN A 74 -6.60 9.60 1.20
CA GLN A 74 -5.40 10.39 0.90
C GLN A 74 -4.25 10.01 1.83
N GLN A 75 -3.19 9.46 1.24
CA GLN A 75 -1.99 9.08 1.96
C GLN A 75 -1.12 10.31 2.25
N LEU A 76 -0.69 10.44 3.50
CA LEU A 76 0.20 11.52 3.94
C LEU A 76 1.63 11.31 3.39
N PRO A 77 2.43 12.38 3.28
CA PRO A 77 3.83 12.27 2.92
C PRO A 77 4.58 11.30 3.84
N GLN A 78 5.21 10.28 3.26
CA GLN A 78 5.94 9.24 3.95
C GLN A 78 7.07 8.73 3.04
N PRO A 79 8.35 8.84 3.45
CA PRO A 79 9.48 8.45 2.60
C PRO A 79 9.44 7.01 2.09
N SER A 80 8.82 6.08 2.85
CA SER A 80 8.71 4.66 2.53
C SER A 80 7.48 4.30 1.69
N PHE A 81 6.75 5.28 1.15
CA PHE A 81 5.51 5.05 0.41
C PHE A 81 5.56 5.66 -0.99
N THR A 82 4.98 4.98 -1.95
CA THR A 82 4.72 5.52 -3.29
C THR A 82 3.36 5.04 -3.80
N GLN A 83 2.66 5.89 -4.52
CA GLN A 83 1.37 5.59 -5.12
C GLN A 83 1.38 5.96 -6.60
N TYR A 84 0.86 5.05 -7.43
CA TYR A 84 0.67 5.27 -8.84
C TYR A 84 -0.82 5.31 -9.17
N VAL A 85 -1.20 6.25 -10.02
CA VAL A 85 -2.52 6.33 -10.64
C VAL A 85 -2.37 5.89 -12.08
N LEU A 86 -2.97 4.77 -12.45
CA LEU A 86 -2.93 4.24 -13.81
C LEU A 86 -4.27 4.50 -14.49
N SER A 87 -4.27 5.18 -15.61
CA SER A 87 -5.45 5.33 -16.49
C SER A 87 -5.44 4.24 -17.55
N THR A 88 -6.55 3.53 -17.67
CA THR A 88 -6.67 2.40 -18.61
C THR A 88 -7.68 2.69 -19.71
N ARG A 89 -7.48 2.09 -20.88
CA ARG A 89 -8.28 2.35 -22.10
C ARG A 89 -9.75 1.95 -21.95
N ASN A 90 -10.04 0.90 -21.20
CA ASN A 90 -11.39 0.41 -20.99
C ASN A 90 -11.45 -0.55 -19.79
N PHE A 91 -12.65 -0.96 -19.43
CA PHE A 91 -12.90 -1.84 -18.29
C PHE A 91 -12.19 -3.20 -18.40
N LYS A 92 -12.14 -3.80 -19.60
CA LYS A 92 -11.47 -5.09 -19.82
C LYS A 92 -9.95 -4.97 -19.61
N ALA A 93 -9.36 -3.91 -20.11
CA ALA A 93 -7.95 -3.58 -19.92
C ALA A 93 -7.63 -3.33 -18.44
N ARG A 94 -8.47 -2.56 -17.74
CA ARG A 94 -8.31 -2.34 -16.30
C ARG A 94 -8.23 -3.65 -15.50
N GLU A 95 -9.15 -4.58 -15.76
CA GLU A 95 -9.17 -5.86 -15.05
C GLU A 95 -8.02 -6.78 -15.47
N ALA A 96 -7.58 -6.72 -16.71
CA ALA A 96 -6.42 -7.47 -17.18
C ALA A 96 -5.13 -6.95 -16.51
N ILE A 97 -4.91 -5.63 -16.52
CA ILE A 97 -3.77 -4.98 -15.86
C ILE A 97 -3.78 -5.28 -14.35
N ARG A 98 -4.94 -5.13 -13.70
CA ARG A 98 -5.04 -5.41 -12.26
C ARG A 98 -4.62 -6.83 -11.92
N ARG A 99 -5.12 -7.84 -12.64
CA ARG A 99 -4.73 -9.24 -12.43
C ARG A 99 -3.24 -9.45 -12.68
N ARG A 100 -2.74 -8.91 -13.79
CA ARG A 100 -1.32 -9.03 -14.15
C ARG A 100 -0.40 -8.46 -13.07
N LEU A 101 -0.70 -7.26 -12.56
CA LEU A 101 0.08 -6.63 -11.50
C LEU A 101 0.00 -7.43 -10.18
N VAL A 102 -1.16 -7.94 -9.80
CA VAL A 102 -1.31 -8.80 -8.60
C VAL A 102 -0.44 -10.07 -8.70
N GLU A 103 -0.29 -10.63 -9.89
CA GLU A 103 0.53 -11.82 -10.14
C GLU A 103 2.04 -11.52 -10.17
N THR A 104 2.43 -10.37 -10.70
CA THR A 104 3.84 -10.05 -10.98
C THR A 104 4.53 -9.27 -9.87
N LEU A 105 3.84 -8.37 -9.17
CA LEU A 105 4.42 -7.50 -8.14
C LEU A 105 5.12 -8.26 -7.00
N PRO A 106 4.61 -9.39 -6.48
CA PRO A 106 5.30 -10.12 -5.41
C PRO A 106 6.71 -10.56 -5.77
N ALA A 107 6.94 -10.93 -7.03
CA ALA A 107 8.24 -11.35 -7.51
C ALA A 107 9.12 -10.19 -7.98
N ALA A 108 8.51 -9.16 -8.57
CA ALA A 108 9.23 -8.00 -9.09
C ALA A 108 9.74 -7.06 -7.98
N ILE A 109 8.94 -6.89 -6.93
CA ILE A 109 9.24 -5.94 -5.82
C ILE A 109 8.97 -6.63 -4.48
N PRO A 110 9.72 -7.67 -4.11
CA PRO A 110 9.49 -8.46 -2.90
C PRO A 110 9.71 -7.66 -1.60
N GLU A 111 10.47 -6.57 -1.67
CA GLU A 111 10.75 -5.68 -0.54
C GLU A 111 9.60 -4.75 -0.19
N ALA A 112 8.58 -4.64 -1.03
CA ALA A 112 7.44 -3.76 -0.80
C ALA A 112 6.16 -4.55 -0.50
N ARG A 113 5.33 -4.01 0.38
CA ARG A 113 3.91 -4.36 0.44
C ARG A 113 3.20 -3.62 -0.68
N TRP A 114 2.42 -4.33 -1.45
CA TRP A 114 1.75 -3.77 -2.62
C TRP A 114 0.23 -3.90 -2.52
N ARG A 115 -0.47 -2.95 -3.12
CA ARG A 115 -1.92 -3.01 -3.33
C ARG A 115 -2.24 -2.55 -4.73
N VAL A 116 -3.15 -3.25 -5.42
CA VAL A 116 -3.69 -2.84 -6.71
C VAL A 116 -5.20 -2.69 -6.57
N LEU A 117 -5.65 -1.45 -6.51
CA LEU A 117 -7.00 -1.07 -6.11
C LEU A 117 -7.78 -0.49 -7.29
N ARG A 118 -9.04 -0.87 -7.37
CA ARG A 118 -10.05 -0.09 -8.11
C ARG A 118 -10.44 1.10 -7.26
N LEU A 119 -10.92 2.16 -7.89
CA LEU A 119 -11.51 3.26 -7.13
C LEU A 119 -12.82 2.79 -6.48
N GLU A 120 -13.04 3.14 -5.24
CA GLU A 120 -14.23 2.77 -4.48
C GLU A 120 -15.32 3.85 -4.65
N GLN A 121 -16.61 3.47 -4.58
CA GLN A 121 -17.74 4.42 -4.61
C GLN A 121 -18.21 4.87 -3.22
N GLY A 122 -17.71 4.22 -2.19
CA GLY A 122 -18.05 4.50 -0.79
C GLY A 122 -16.82 4.85 0.04
N PRO A 123 -16.96 4.96 1.35
CA PRO A 123 -15.84 5.13 2.26
C PRO A 123 -14.79 4.03 2.04
N PRO A 124 -13.50 4.35 2.11
CA PRO A 124 -12.43 3.37 1.92
C PRO A 124 -12.55 2.26 2.98
N VAL A 125 -12.65 1.02 2.53
CA VAL A 125 -12.82 -0.15 3.41
C VAL A 125 -11.46 -0.70 3.88
N GLY A 126 -10.37 -0.30 3.25
CA GLY A 126 -9.04 -0.83 3.54
C GLY A 126 -8.87 -2.27 3.05
N TYR A 127 -8.63 -3.21 3.95
CA TYR A 127 -8.51 -4.62 3.62
C TYR A 127 -9.83 -5.34 3.88
N PRO A 128 -10.28 -6.24 2.99
CA PRO A 128 -11.58 -6.92 3.12
C PRO A 128 -11.64 -7.91 4.28
N VAL A 129 -10.49 -8.47 4.69
CA VAL A 129 -10.39 -9.36 5.84
C VAL A 129 -9.44 -8.74 6.86
N GLN A 130 -9.94 -8.47 8.04
CA GLN A 130 -9.17 -7.83 9.11
C GLN A 130 -9.45 -8.53 10.44
N PHE A 131 -8.38 -8.87 11.18
CA PHE A 131 -8.46 -9.35 12.55
C PHE A 131 -7.78 -8.35 13.48
N ARG A 132 -8.47 -8.00 14.56
CA ARG A 132 -7.92 -7.12 15.59
C ARG A 132 -7.48 -7.95 16.79
N VAL A 133 -6.18 -7.89 17.09
CA VAL A 133 -5.62 -8.47 18.31
C VAL A 133 -5.39 -7.34 19.30
N SER A 134 -5.96 -7.43 20.50
CA SER A 134 -5.85 -6.40 21.52
C SER A 134 -5.56 -7.02 22.90
N GLY A 135 -4.89 -6.26 23.76
CA GLY A 135 -4.52 -6.71 25.10
C GLY A 135 -3.78 -5.62 25.87
N ARG A 136 -3.26 -5.94 27.06
CA ARG A 136 -2.49 -5.01 27.91
C ARG A 136 -0.98 -5.14 27.69
N ASP A 137 -0.52 -6.33 27.32
CA ASP A 137 0.88 -6.63 27.10
C ASP A 137 1.22 -6.53 25.61
N ARG A 138 2.12 -5.63 25.25
CA ARG A 138 2.54 -5.33 23.89
C ARG A 138 3.25 -6.51 23.22
N GLU A 139 4.09 -7.22 23.96
CA GLU A 139 4.85 -8.36 23.44
C GLU A 139 3.92 -9.55 23.19
N ALA A 140 3.00 -9.82 24.11
CA ALA A 140 1.97 -10.84 23.93
C ALA A 140 1.06 -10.55 22.75
N ILE A 141 0.63 -9.29 22.57
CA ILE A 141 -0.19 -8.86 21.41
C ILE A 141 0.56 -9.17 20.12
N ARG A 142 1.84 -8.78 20.01
CA ARG A 142 2.64 -8.99 18.80
C ARG A 142 2.79 -10.48 18.50
N LYS A 143 3.16 -11.28 19.49
CA LYS A 143 3.29 -12.73 19.33
C LYS A 143 2.00 -13.39 18.84
N ILE A 144 0.86 -13.01 19.40
CA ILE A 144 -0.45 -13.55 18.99
C ILE A 144 -0.80 -13.05 17.58
N ALA A 145 -0.55 -11.80 17.26
CA ALA A 145 -0.78 -11.24 15.92
C ALA A 145 0.05 -11.94 14.86
N ASP A 146 1.32 -12.26 15.15
CA ASP A 146 2.19 -13.04 14.26
C ASP A 146 1.61 -14.45 14.01
N GLN A 147 1.14 -15.14 15.06
CA GLN A 147 0.52 -16.47 14.94
C GLN A 147 -0.77 -16.42 14.08
N VAL A 148 -1.60 -15.39 14.27
CA VAL A 148 -2.79 -15.17 13.44
C VAL A 148 -2.39 -14.94 11.98
N ALA A 149 -1.39 -14.08 11.74
CA ALA A 149 -0.90 -13.80 10.40
C ALA A 149 -0.32 -15.04 9.70
N GLU A 150 0.42 -15.89 10.42
CA GLU A 150 0.92 -17.18 9.88
C GLU A 150 -0.23 -18.10 9.48
N THR A 151 -1.24 -18.23 10.35
CA THR A 151 -2.43 -19.04 10.05
C THR A 151 -3.16 -18.50 8.81
N MET A 152 -3.28 -17.18 8.69
CA MET A 152 -3.88 -16.55 7.51
C MET A 152 -3.06 -16.80 6.23
N ARG A 153 -1.73 -16.70 6.31
CA ARG A 153 -0.84 -16.96 5.15
C ARG A 153 -0.90 -18.40 4.65
N ALA A 154 -1.18 -19.33 5.54
CA ALA A 154 -1.35 -20.75 5.19
C ALA A 154 -2.69 -21.02 4.46
N HIS A 155 -3.63 -20.08 4.47
CA HIS A 155 -4.92 -20.26 3.81
C HIS A 155 -4.84 -19.91 2.31
N PRO A 156 -5.25 -20.82 1.40
CA PRO A 156 -5.06 -20.64 -0.04
C PRO A 156 -5.81 -19.44 -0.65
N ASP A 157 -6.91 -19.03 -0.03
CA ASP A 157 -7.75 -17.92 -0.52
C ASP A 157 -7.31 -16.54 0.01
N LEU A 158 -6.27 -16.49 0.86
CA LEU A 158 -5.78 -15.25 1.44
C LEU A 158 -4.40 -14.91 0.85
N THR A 159 -4.28 -13.69 0.37
CA THR A 159 -3.04 -13.14 -0.19
C THR A 159 -2.68 -11.82 0.46
N ASN A 160 -1.43 -11.41 0.37
CA ASN A 160 -0.95 -10.11 0.90
C ASN A 160 -1.24 -9.90 2.39
N VAL A 161 -1.06 -10.97 3.19
CA VAL A 161 -1.30 -10.93 4.65
C VAL A 161 -0.14 -10.22 5.35
N HIS A 162 -0.45 -9.17 6.08
CA HIS A 162 0.53 -8.39 6.86
C HIS A 162 -0.09 -7.85 8.16
N LEU A 163 0.75 -7.38 9.04
CA LEU A 163 0.34 -6.67 10.25
C LEU A 163 0.22 -5.17 9.93
N ASP A 164 -0.77 -4.51 10.50
CA ASP A 164 -0.92 -3.06 10.45
C ASP A 164 0.13 -2.35 11.33
N TRP A 165 0.59 -3.06 12.36
CA TRP A 165 1.66 -2.60 13.24
C TRP A 165 3.02 -2.97 12.64
N ASP A 166 3.61 -2.02 11.96
CA ASP A 166 4.85 -2.16 11.20
C ASP A 166 6.07 -2.61 12.05
N GLU A 167 7.16 -2.96 11.39
CA GLU A 167 8.40 -3.37 12.05
C GLU A 167 8.97 -2.22 12.90
N PRO A 168 9.74 -2.55 13.98
CA PRO A 168 10.46 -1.54 14.74
C PRO A 168 11.40 -0.72 13.85
N SER A 169 11.25 0.59 13.85
CA SER A 169 12.15 1.50 13.15
C SER A 169 13.24 2.04 14.09
N LYS A 170 14.41 2.34 13.51
CA LYS A 170 15.49 3.02 14.26
C LYS A 170 15.08 4.47 14.51
N VAL A 171 15.16 4.89 15.76
CA VAL A 171 14.91 6.29 16.16
C VAL A 171 16.16 6.88 16.77
N VAL A 172 16.43 8.14 16.46
CA VAL A 172 17.46 8.94 17.10
C VAL A 172 16.80 9.76 18.20
N ARG A 173 17.15 9.49 19.44
CA ARG A 173 16.69 10.28 20.59
C ARG A 173 17.74 11.32 20.94
N ILE A 174 17.45 12.58 20.68
CA ILE A 174 18.30 13.69 21.07
C ILE A 174 18.01 14.00 22.56
N LYS A 175 19.02 13.88 23.41
CA LYS A 175 18.97 14.37 24.79
C LYS A 175 19.68 15.70 24.84
N VAL A 176 18.92 16.75 25.04
CA VAL A 176 19.48 18.09 25.25
C VAL A 176 19.86 18.22 26.74
N ASP A 177 21.08 18.67 27.00
CA ASP A 177 21.52 19.10 28.32
C ASP A 177 21.11 20.57 28.49
N PRO A 178 20.13 20.90 29.37
CA PRO A 178 19.58 22.24 29.45
C PRO A 178 20.60 23.25 29.98
N ASP A 179 21.47 22.85 30.89
CA ASP A 179 22.46 23.74 31.47
C ASP A 179 23.54 24.14 30.45
N ARG A 180 23.93 23.16 29.64
CA ARG A 180 24.90 23.37 28.58
C ARG A 180 24.30 24.16 27.41
N ALA A 181 23.05 23.93 27.07
CA ALA A 181 22.34 24.70 26.04
C ALA A 181 22.23 26.17 26.46
N GLN A 182 21.86 26.43 27.69
CA GLN A 182 21.76 27.78 28.23
C GLN A 182 23.12 28.48 28.27
N ALA A 183 24.19 27.79 28.64
CA ALA A 183 25.56 28.33 28.64
C ALA A 183 26.05 28.69 27.24
N LEU A 184 25.52 28.01 26.20
CA LEU A 184 25.81 28.25 24.79
C LEU A 184 24.83 29.23 24.11
N GLY A 185 23.87 29.77 24.86
CA GLY A 185 22.87 30.71 24.31
C GLY A 185 21.85 30.06 23.39
N VAL A 186 21.65 28.74 23.46
CA VAL A 186 20.65 28.00 22.71
C VAL A 186 19.41 27.84 23.59
N SER A 187 18.24 28.32 23.11
CA SER A 187 16.95 28.26 23.81
C SER A 187 16.01 27.27 23.12
#